data_6455f4d47231a2105fbc29815faf59df
#
_entry.id   6455f4d47231a2105fbc29815faf59df
#
_cell.length_a   1.000
_cell.length_b   1.000
_cell.length_c   1.000
_cell.angle_alpha   90.00
_cell.angle_beta   90.00
_cell.angle_gamma   90.00
#
_symmetry.space_group_name_H-M   'P 1'
#
loop_
_entity.id
_entity.type
_entity.pdbx_description
1 polymer ?
#
loop_
_entity_poly.entity_id
_entity_poly.type
_entity_poly.pdbx_seq_one_letter_code
_entity_poly.pdbx_strand_id
1 'polypeptide(L)'
;KENIIMKMISRRDFLKASAVVGATAAMAGCAGMAPGAETAASSAASAATSTAAAGSVAAATGNMELTEPVQLTFAAQEVGTAAYNYAAALQSVMLPQLPAGSTIDITTTSPGGVGAPMIVNGGEECDLVMSNAGPAKWSYEQSPSEYEFGGCTEIACLAGDLGQNFINVMFTQKFVDTTGYKTFEEVVANKYPVKMVIKKNGSFGEQTAEKVCEALGITFDDIESWGGKVEKTGGDAIKSGLQDDLYDMTIDHIGKGQSNTTELCLTHDMYDVELNEDTRKKLCEMGYTPVTVEAGTWNKQDRDVETVGSQQCLIVDANMDAAVAYTLTKAICENKEALVTAVASLEYFDPTIAGGSGYTGCPLHPGAKAYYEEMGYDCD
;
A
#
# COMPACT_ATOMS: atom_id res chain seq x y z
N LYS A 1 33.80 -10.38 3.77
CA LYS A 1 33.14 -9.86 2.55
C LYS A 1 32.24 -8.73 3.06
N GLU A 2 32.70 -7.50 2.89
CA GLU A 2 31.96 -6.31 3.28
C GLU A 2 30.85 -6.08 2.25
N ASN A 3 29.60 -6.09 2.71
CA ASN A 3 28.46 -5.64 1.93
C ASN A 3 28.48 -4.12 1.88
N ILE A 4 28.86 -3.57 0.73
CA ILE A 4 28.69 -2.13 0.46
C ILE A 4 27.20 -1.92 0.15
N ILE A 5 26.48 -1.44 1.15
CA ILE A 5 25.13 -0.89 0.96
C ILE A 5 25.32 0.45 0.26
N MET A 6 25.00 0.51 -1.04
CA MET A 6 24.91 1.77 -1.75
C MET A 6 23.69 2.53 -1.22
N LYS A 7 23.94 3.54 -0.39
CA LYS A 7 22.93 4.50 0.04
C LYS A 7 22.51 5.30 -1.18
N MET A 8 21.28 5.13 -1.66
CA MET A 8 20.73 5.98 -2.71
C MET A 8 20.61 7.41 -2.15
N ILE A 9 21.16 8.36 -2.87
CA ILE A 9 21.12 9.79 -2.48
C ILE A 9 19.77 10.34 -2.96
N SER A 10 18.97 10.93 -2.06
CA SER A 10 17.68 11.52 -2.42
C SER A 10 17.86 12.72 -3.35
N ARG A 11 16.84 13.06 -4.15
CA ARG A 11 16.86 14.24 -5.05
C ARG A 11 17.13 15.52 -4.27
N ARG A 12 16.65 15.63 -3.05
CA ARG A 12 16.83 16.76 -2.15
C ARG A 12 18.28 16.91 -1.72
N ASP A 13 18.98 15.81 -1.48
CA ASP A 13 20.40 15.81 -1.13
C ASP A 13 21.28 16.08 -2.35
N PHE A 14 20.87 15.64 -3.53
CA PHE A 14 21.52 15.99 -4.80
C PHE A 14 21.40 17.49 -5.11
N LEU A 15 20.22 18.09 -4.94
CA LEU A 15 19.99 19.51 -5.14
C LEU A 15 20.74 20.37 -4.11
N LYS A 16 20.84 19.94 -2.85
CA LYS A 16 21.65 20.61 -1.83
C LYS A 16 23.14 20.53 -2.14
N ALA A 17 23.63 19.40 -2.63
CA ALA A 17 25.01 19.24 -3.06
C ALA A 17 25.33 20.10 -4.28
N SER A 18 24.42 20.23 -5.23
CA SER A 18 24.58 21.09 -6.42
C SER A 18 24.59 22.58 -6.08
N ALA A 19 23.82 23.01 -5.07
CA ALA A 19 23.81 24.40 -4.61
C ALA A 19 25.12 24.80 -3.92
N VAL A 20 25.81 23.87 -3.25
CA VAL A 20 27.12 24.15 -2.60
C VAL A 20 28.24 24.25 -3.65
N VAL A 21 28.20 23.53 -4.75
CA VAL A 21 29.21 23.60 -5.82
C VAL A 21 29.06 24.88 -6.65
N GLY A 22 27.84 25.43 -6.78
CA GLY A 22 27.60 26.72 -7.47
C GLY A 22 28.08 27.97 -6.71
N ALA A 23 28.22 27.89 -5.38
CA ALA A 23 28.63 29.05 -4.56
C ALA A 23 30.16 29.24 -4.42
N THR A 24 30.97 28.23 -4.78
CA THR A 24 32.44 28.30 -4.65
C THR A 24 33.17 28.85 -5.89
N ALA A 25 32.47 29.10 -7.01
CA ALA A 25 33.09 29.57 -8.26
C ALA A 25 33.06 31.11 -8.44
N ALA A 26 32.53 31.89 -7.49
CA ALA A 26 32.35 33.34 -7.65
C ALA A 26 33.21 34.23 -6.74
N MET A 27 34.19 33.70 -5.99
CA MET A 27 35.03 34.50 -5.11
C MET A 27 36.53 34.23 -5.31
N ALA A 28 37.05 34.59 -6.49
CA ALA A 28 38.49 34.77 -6.71
C ALA A 28 38.73 36.16 -7.29
N GLY A 29 39.03 37.12 -6.43
CA GLY A 29 39.50 38.46 -6.83
C GLY A 29 39.30 39.50 -5.77
N CYS A 30 40.32 39.75 -5.01
CA CYS A 30 40.93 40.97 -4.50
C CYS A 30 41.36 40.91 -3.04
N ALA A 31 42.67 41.09 -2.90
CA ALA A 31 43.44 41.09 -1.67
C ALA A 31 43.24 42.35 -0.80
N GLY A 32 43.51 42.21 0.52
CA GLY A 32 43.90 43.35 1.32
C GLY A 32 43.60 43.29 2.82
N MET A 33 44.62 42.88 3.58
CA MET A 33 44.99 43.31 4.95
C MET A 33 44.07 43.05 6.17
N ALA A 34 44.68 42.35 7.12
CA ALA A 34 44.35 42.17 8.55
C ALA A 34 44.69 43.41 9.40
N PRO A 35 44.59 43.47 10.77
CA PRO A 35 44.21 42.48 11.78
C PRO A 35 43.36 43.04 12.96
N GLY A 36 42.90 42.14 13.82
CA GLY A 36 42.81 42.41 15.26
C GLY A 36 41.47 42.26 15.96
N ALA A 37 41.48 41.39 16.89
CA ALA A 37 40.96 41.42 18.27
C ALA A 37 39.99 40.28 18.66
N GLU A 38 40.49 39.50 19.61
CA GLU A 38 39.79 38.52 20.43
C GLU A 38 38.66 39.15 21.26
N THR A 39 37.62 38.39 21.51
CA THR A 39 37.08 38.26 22.89
C THR A 39 36.22 37.00 23.00
N ALA A 40 36.53 36.26 24.05
CA ALA A 40 35.82 35.10 24.53
C ALA A 40 34.55 35.47 25.32
N ALA A 41 33.57 34.58 25.34
CA ALA A 41 32.70 34.21 26.47
C ALA A 41 31.58 33.32 25.96
N SER A 42 31.48 32.20 26.47
CA SER A 42 30.85 31.67 27.69
C SER A 42 29.68 30.77 27.36
N SER A 43 29.86 29.51 27.72
CA SER A 43 28.90 28.42 27.75
C SER A 43 27.65 28.73 28.58
N ALA A 44 26.49 28.38 28.03
CA ALA A 44 25.34 28.01 28.84
C ALA A 44 24.60 26.83 28.16
N ALA A 45 24.74 25.65 28.74
CA ALA A 45 23.94 24.50 28.42
C ALA A 45 22.52 24.75 28.93
N SER A 46 21.52 24.68 28.04
CA SER A 46 20.12 24.59 28.42
C SER A 46 19.60 23.27 27.88
N ALA A 47 19.28 22.38 28.81
CA ALA A 47 18.59 21.12 28.53
C ALA A 47 17.16 21.45 28.05
N ALA A 48 16.86 21.21 26.78
CA ALA A 48 15.51 21.26 26.27
C ALA A 48 14.95 19.85 26.31
N THR A 49 14.01 19.65 27.20
CA THR A 49 13.12 18.49 27.30
C THR A 49 12.28 18.45 26.03
N SER A 50 12.47 17.43 25.20
CA SER A 50 11.62 17.20 24.04
C SER A 50 10.28 16.62 24.50
N THR A 51 9.28 17.47 24.65
CA THR A 51 7.88 17.05 24.58
C THR A 51 7.54 16.86 23.13
N ALA A 52 7.27 15.62 22.73
CA ALA A 52 6.67 15.30 21.43
C ALA A 52 5.31 16.02 21.38
N ALA A 53 5.24 17.10 20.61
CA ALA A 53 3.98 17.72 20.24
C ALA A 53 3.34 16.82 19.17
N ALA A 54 2.23 16.16 19.51
CA ALA A 54 1.29 15.67 18.51
C ALA A 54 0.89 16.90 17.67
N GLY A 55 1.32 16.94 16.42
CA GLY A 55 0.95 17.98 15.48
C GLY A 55 -0.56 17.93 15.26
N SER A 56 -1.29 18.89 15.82
CA SER A 56 -2.67 19.13 15.42
C SER A 56 -2.63 19.60 13.96
N VAL A 57 -3.13 18.74 13.06
CA VAL A 57 -3.37 19.11 11.66
C VAL A 57 -4.34 20.30 11.67
N ALA A 58 -3.86 21.47 11.26
CA ALA A 58 -4.69 22.67 11.19
C ALA A 58 -5.79 22.43 10.14
N ALA A 59 -7.04 22.61 10.51
CA ALA A 59 -8.15 22.58 9.57
C ALA A 59 -7.86 23.54 8.41
N ALA A 60 -7.94 23.04 7.18
CA ALA A 60 -7.74 23.86 5.99
C ALA A 60 -8.91 24.83 5.83
N THR A 61 -8.74 26.07 6.30
CA THR A 61 -9.74 27.14 6.17
C THR A 61 -9.44 28.09 5.01
N GLY A 62 -8.75 27.60 3.98
CA GLY A 62 -8.35 28.36 2.80
C GLY A 62 -9.30 28.21 1.62
N ASN A 63 -9.15 29.09 0.61
CA ASN A 63 -9.79 28.90 -0.70
C ASN A 63 -9.27 27.59 -1.33
N MET A 64 -10.15 26.63 -1.60
CA MET A 64 -9.82 25.34 -2.25
C MET A 64 -9.81 25.45 -3.79
N GLU A 65 -9.85 26.66 -4.34
CA GLU A 65 -9.77 26.88 -5.77
C GLU A 65 -8.32 26.81 -6.24
N LEU A 66 -8.00 25.82 -7.04
CA LEU A 66 -6.69 25.63 -7.66
C LEU A 66 -6.61 26.42 -8.98
N THR A 67 -5.71 27.38 -9.06
CA THR A 67 -5.58 28.26 -10.25
C THR A 67 -4.28 28.05 -11.03
N GLU A 68 -3.26 27.51 -10.40
CA GLU A 68 -1.95 27.27 -11.03
C GLU A 68 -1.77 25.82 -11.43
N PRO A 69 -1.13 25.52 -12.57
CA PRO A 69 -0.88 24.15 -13.00
C PRO A 69 0.10 23.44 -12.04
N VAL A 70 -0.16 22.15 -11.83
CA VAL A 70 0.65 21.28 -10.97
C VAL A 70 1.27 20.13 -11.76
N GLN A 71 2.44 19.67 -11.32
CA GLN A 71 3.16 18.55 -11.93
C GLN A 71 3.25 17.45 -10.87
N LEU A 72 2.51 16.36 -11.05
CA LEU A 72 2.42 15.26 -10.09
C LEU A 72 3.01 13.98 -10.68
N THR A 73 3.66 13.20 -9.84
CA THR A 73 4.16 11.86 -10.15
C THR A 73 3.32 10.83 -9.41
N PHE A 74 2.69 9.91 -10.16
CA PHE A 74 1.92 8.80 -9.60
C PHE A 74 2.71 7.50 -9.76
N ALA A 75 3.25 6.98 -8.68
CA ALA A 75 3.97 5.72 -8.70
C ALA A 75 3.00 4.53 -8.75
N ALA A 76 3.15 3.68 -9.73
CA ALA A 76 2.40 2.44 -9.90
C ALA A 76 3.37 1.24 -9.99
N GLN A 77 2.82 0.03 -9.94
CA GLN A 77 3.56 -1.18 -10.28
C GLN A 77 3.70 -1.32 -11.81
N GLU A 78 4.29 -2.41 -12.27
CA GLU A 78 4.49 -2.70 -13.69
C GLU A 78 3.18 -2.64 -14.50
N VAL A 79 3.29 -2.24 -15.77
CA VAL A 79 2.17 -2.24 -16.72
C VAL A 79 1.52 -3.62 -16.78
N GLY A 80 0.18 -3.65 -16.78
CA GLY A 80 -0.60 -4.88 -16.78
C GLY A 80 -0.95 -5.42 -15.38
N THR A 81 -0.42 -4.80 -14.32
CA THR A 81 -0.86 -5.11 -12.94
C THR A 81 -2.16 -4.39 -12.62
N ALA A 82 -2.89 -4.89 -11.62
CA ALA A 82 -4.09 -4.21 -11.12
C ALA A 82 -3.75 -2.80 -10.63
N ALA A 83 -2.66 -2.62 -9.89
CA ALA A 83 -2.23 -1.31 -9.37
C ALA A 83 -1.96 -0.29 -10.50
N TYR A 84 -1.37 -0.71 -11.62
CA TYR A 84 -1.21 0.18 -12.78
C TYR A 84 -2.56 0.58 -13.39
N ASN A 85 -3.48 -0.38 -13.52
CA ASN A 85 -4.82 -0.10 -14.07
C ASN A 85 -5.61 0.86 -13.17
N TYR A 86 -5.50 0.71 -11.85
CA TYR A 86 -6.09 1.65 -10.88
C TYR A 86 -5.48 3.06 -11.03
N ALA A 87 -4.15 3.16 -11.08
CA ALA A 87 -3.48 4.45 -11.25
C ALA A 87 -3.91 5.15 -12.55
N ALA A 88 -4.02 4.40 -13.66
CA ALA A 88 -4.47 4.93 -14.94
C ALA A 88 -5.95 5.38 -14.91
N ALA A 89 -6.82 4.61 -14.26
CA ALA A 89 -8.22 4.98 -14.08
C ALA A 89 -8.36 6.26 -13.25
N LEU A 90 -7.67 6.34 -12.10
CA LEU A 90 -7.68 7.52 -11.24
C LEU A 90 -7.10 8.74 -11.97
N GLN A 91 -5.95 8.60 -12.65
CA GLN A 91 -5.38 9.68 -13.47
C GLN A 91 -6.41 10.23 -14.48
N SER A 92 -7.17 9.34 -15.13
CA SER A 92 -8.12 9.74 -16.18
C SER A 92 -9.25 10.64 -15.68
N VAL A 93 -9.64 10.54 -14.41
CA VAL A 93 -10.67 11.39 -13.81
C VAL A 93 -10.08 12.59 -13.07
N MET A 94 -8.88 12.47 -12.51
CA MET A 94 -8.21 13.53 -11.75
C MET A 94 -7.62 14.62 -12.67
N LEU A 95 -6.87 14.23 -13.72
CA LEU A 95 -6.16 15.17 -14.57
C LEU A 95 -7.08 16.21 -15.26
N PRO A 96 -8.29 15.86 -15.76
CA PRO A 96 -9.20 16.86 -16.34
C PRO A 96 -9.72 17.93 -15.39
N GLN A 97 -9.63 17.70 -14.07
CA GLN A 97 -10.08 18.63 -13.05
C GLN A 97 -9.00 19.62 -12.58
N LEU A 98 -7.76 19.38 -13.02
CA LEU A 98 -6.64 20.26 -12.71
C LEU A 98 -6.54 21.42 -13.72
N PRO A 99 -5.93 22.57 -13.35
CA PRO A 99 -5.71 23.69 -14.25
C PRO A 99 -4.94 23.29 -15.52
N ALA A 100 -5.21 24.00 -16.62
CA ALA A 100 -4.56 23.74 -17.90
C ALA A 100 -3.02 23.82 -17.78
N GLY A 101 -2.33 22.80 -18.30
CA GLY A 101 -0.88 22.66 -18.19
C GLY A 101 -0.42 21.80 -17.02
N SER A 102 -1.35 21.28 -16.20
CA SER A 102 -1.02 20.29 -15.19
C SER A 102 -0.72 18.92 -15.81
N THR A 103 0.10 18.11 -15.11
CA THR A 103 0.36 16.71 -15.46
C THR A 103 0.23 15.79 -14.25
N ILE A 104 -0.13 14.54 -14.52
CA ILE A 104 0.00 13.42 -13.57
C ILE A 104 0.75 12.33 -14.32
N ASP A 105 2.05 12.20 -14.08
CA ASP A 105 2.90 11.25 -14.78
C ASP A 105 2.93 9.90 -14.04
N ILE A 106 2.44 8.83 -14.66
CA ILE A 106 2.48 7.49 -14.09
C ILE A 106 3.87 6.89 -14.30
N THR A 107 4.53 6.51 -13.22
CA THR A 107 5.81 5.78 -13.21
C THR A 107 5.59 4.34 -12.75
N THR A 108 6.52 3.44 -13.08
CA THR A 108 6.45 2.02 -12.65
C THR A 108 7.45 1.71 -11.53
N THR A 109 7.59 2.66 -10.61
CA THR A 109 8.58 2.60 -9.52
C THR A 109 8.02 2.06 -8.20
N SER A 110 6.69 1.88 -8.08
CA SER A 110 6.09 1.39 -6.83
C SER A 110 6.47 -0.07 -6.55
N PRO A 111 6.96 -0.37 -5.34
CA PRO A 111 7.22 -1.75 -4.92
C PRO A 111 5.93 -2.54 -4.63
N GLY A 112 4.78 -1.86 -4.58
CA GLY A 112 3.49 -2.44 -4.22
C GLY A 112 2.98 -1.99 -2.85
N GLY A 113 1.80 -2.46 -2.46
CA GLY A 113 1.06 -1.95 -1.31
C GLY A 113 1.84 -1.84 -0.01
N VAL A 114 2.74 -2.78 0.27
CA VAL A 114 3.54 -2.82 1.51
C VAL A 114 4.62 -1.74 1.55
N GLY A 115 5.38 -1.59 0.48
CA GLY A 115 6.46 -0.61 0.38
C GLY A 115 6.01 0.76 -0.15
N ALA A 116 4.77 0.87 -0.63
CA ALA A 116 4.23 2.11 -1.20
C ALA A 116 4.28 3.32 -0.22
N PRO A 117 3.99 3.17 1.08
CA PRO A 117 4.09 4.28 2.01
C PRO A 117 5.48 4.91 2.07
N MET A 118 6.55 4.10 1.92
CA MET A 118 7.92 4.59 2.01
C MET A 118 8.30 5.55 0.87
N ILE A 119 7.83 5.27 -0.35
CA ILE A 119 8.21 6.06 -1.53
C ILE A 119 7.44 7.38 -1.66
N VAL A 120 6.30 7.50 -0.97
CA VAL A 120 5.50 8.74 -0.95
C VAL A 120 5.73 9.57 0.31
N ASN A 121 6.37 8.99 1.33
CA ASN A 121 6.62 9.64 2.61
C ASN A 121 7.49 10.89 2.44
N GLY A 122 6.90 12.08 2.69
CA GLY A 122 7.55 13.37 2.50
C GLY A 122 7.79 13.76 1.03
N GLY A 123 7.11 13.11 0.07
CA GLY A 123 7.19 13.45 -1.36
C GLY A 123 8.56 13.19 -2.00
N GLU A 124 9.37 12.29 -1.46
CA GLU A 124 10.76 12.11 -1.92
C GLU A 124 10.87 11.47 -3.30
N GLU A 125 10.00 10.48 -3.60
CA GLU A 125 10.07 9.74 -4.86
C GLU A 125 8.83 9.90 -5.74
N CYS A 126 7.66 10.15 -5.14
CA CYS A 126 6.41 10.40 -5.85
C CYS A 126 5.45 11.23 -5.00
N ASP A 127 4.42 11.80 -5.64
CA ASP A 127 3.37 12.58 -4.97
C ASP A 127 2.17 11.72 -4.59
N LEU A 128 1.88 10.67 -5.40
CA LEU A 128 0.74 9.77 -5.22
C LEU A 128 1.19 8.32 -5.40
N VAL A 129 0.59 7.43 -4.62
CA VAL A 129 0.79 5.98 -4.78
C VAL A 129 -0.42 5.20 -4.26
N MET A 130 -0.72 4.06 -4.89
CA MET A 130 -1.69 3.12 -4.36
C MET A 130 -1.07 2.26 -3.26
N SER A 131 -1.78 2.15 -2.14
CA SER A 131 -1.48 1.22 -1.06
C SER A 131 -2.73 0.45 -0.65
N ASN A 132 -2.64 -0.29 0.45
CA ASN A 132 -3.79 -0.87 1.13
C ASN A 132 -3.89 -0.26 2.53
N ALA A 133 -5.08 -0.17 3.09
CA ALA A 133 -5.32 0.45 4.39
C ALA A 133 -4.48 -0.18 5.51
N GLY A 134 -4.33 -1.51 5.54
CA GLY A 134 -3.46 -2.21 6.50
C GLY A 134 -2.00 -1.78 6.42
N PRO A 135 -1.31 -1.97 5.28
CA PRO A 135 0.07 -1.48 5.09
C PRO A 135 0.25 0.01 5.37
N ALA A 136 -0.67 0.87 4.93
CA ALA A 136 -0.62 2.31 5.22
C ALA A 136 -0.67 2.57 6.74
N LYS A 137 -1.57 1.87 7.46
CA LYS A 137 -1.70 1.96 8.92
C LYS A 137 -0.43 1.51 9.64
N TRP A 138 0.10 0.34 9.30
CA TRP A 138 1.29 -0.19 9.95
C TRP A 138 2.51 0.69 9.69
N SER A 139 2.66 1.21 8.47
CA SER A 139 3.76 2.12 8.12
C SER A 139 3.65 3.46 8.84
N TYR A 140 2.44 3.94 9.09
CA TYR A 140 2.19 5.21 9.79
C TYR A 140 2.35 5.07 11.31
N GLU A 141 1.77 4.02 11.91
CA GLU A 141 1.67 3.86 13.37
C GLU A 141 2.92 3.21 14.01
N GLN A 142 3.63 2.34 13.27
CA GLN A 142 4.73 1.55 13.82
C GLN A 142 6.09 2.15 13.46
N SER A 143 7.06 1.98 14.35
CA SER A 143 8.44 2.37 14.09
C SER A 143 9.14 1.35 13.18
N PRO A 144 10.27 1.70 12.52
CA PRO A 144 11.05 0.73 11.72
C PRO A 144 11.58 -0.48 12.49
N SER A 145 11.61 -0.42 13.84
CA SER A 145 12.00 -1.55 14.68
C SER A 145 10.86 -2.54 14.95
N GLU A 146 9.61 -2.12 14.75
CA GLU A 146 8.40 -2.93 14.93
C GLU A 146 7.89 -3.46 13.60
N TYR A 147 8.05 -2.69 12.55
CA TYR A 147 7.64 -3.04 11.19
C TYR A 147 8.69 -2.50 10.20
N GLU A 148 9.23 -3.34 9.33
CA GLU A 148 10.32 -3.00 8.40
C GLU A 148 10.02 -1.75 7.56
N PHE A 149 8.76 -1.54 7.20
CA PHE A 149 8.28 -0.40 6.41
C PHE A 149 7.65 0.70 7.28
N GLY A 150 7.89 0.70 8.58
CA GLY A 150 7.35 1.65 9.54
C GLY A 150 8.07 3.01 9.54
N GLY A 151 7.50 3.98 10.26
CA GLY A 151 8.05 5.32 10.41
C GLY A 151 7.64 6.30 9.30
N CYS A 152 6.65 5.95 8.48
CA CYS A 152 6.14 6.83 7.43
C CYS A 152 5.11 7.82 7.99
N THR A 153 5.56 8.84 8.72
CA THR A 153 4.68 9.81 9.41
C THR A 153 4.27 11.00 8.53
N GLU A 154 4.86 11.15 7.34
CA GLU A 154 4.55 12.21 6.39
C GLU A 154 3.72 11.68 5.21
N ILE A 155 2.79 10.77 5.47
CA ILE A 155 1.80 10.26 4.52
C ILE A 155 0.38 10.66 4.93
N ALA A 156 -0.48 10.88 3.95
CA ALA A 156 -1.91 11.12 4.16
C ALA A 156 -2.75 10.42 3.08
N CYS A 157 -4.01 10.14 3.38
CA CYS A 157 -4.93 9.49 2.45
C CYS A 157 -5.81 10.51 1.74
N LEU A 158 -6.07 10.30 0.45
CA LEU A 158 -7.09 11.04 -0.32
C LEU A 158 -8.42 10.29 -0.35
N ALA A 159 -8.39 8.98 -0.59
CA ALA A 159 -9.55 8.12 -0.66
C ALA A 159 -9.18 6.67 -0.32
N GLY A 160 -9.95 6.06 0.55
CA GLY A 160 -9.95 4.63 0.80
C GLY A 160 -11.02 3.90 -0.02
N ASP A 161 -11.32 2.67 0.35
CA ASP A 161 -12.35 1.82 -0.28
C ASP A 161 -12.25 1.71 -1.82
N LEU A 162 -11.04 1.92 -2.37
CA LEU A 162 -10.77 1.87 -3.80
C LEU A 162 -10.64 0.41 -4.29
N GLY A 163 -11.73 -0.35 -4.16
CA GLY A 163 -11.82 -1.74 -4.60
C GLY A 163 -11.65 -2.75 -3.47
N GLN A 164 -12.50 -3.76 -3.55
CA GLN A 164 -12.53 -4.83 -2.56
C GLN A 164 -11.43 -5.85 -2.85
N ASN A 165 -10.42 -5.90 -1.99
CA ASN A 165 -9.40 -6.93 -1.98
C ASN A 165 -9.55 -7.80 -0.71
N PHE A 166 -9.25 -9.08 -0.85
CA PHE A 166 -9.44 -10.06 0.21
C PHE A 166 -8.32 -11.10 0.25
N ILE A 167 -8.18 -11.73 1.40
CA ILE A 167 -7.33 -12.90 1.56
C ILE A 167 -7.97 -14.06 0.83
N ASN A 168 -7.30 -14.53 -0.20
CA ASN A 168 -7.71 -15.67 -1.01
C ASN A 168 -6.83 -16.88 -0.67
N VAL A 169 -7.40 -17.85 0.00
CA VAL A 169 -6.75 -19.13 0.31
C VAL A 169 -7.33 -20.18 -0.61
N MET A 170 -6.50 -20.87 -1.38
CA MET A 170 -6.93 -21.91 -2.29
C MET A 170 -6.10 -23.17 -2.12
N PHE A 171 -6.78 -24.32 -2.13
CA PHE A 171 -6.17 -25.63 -2.33
C PHE A 171 -6.40 -26.10 -3.77
N THR A 172 -5.50 -26.95 -4.30
CA THR A 172 -5.86 -27.74 -5.49
C THR A 172 -6.93 -28.76 -5.10
N GLN A 173 -7.89 -29.04 -5.98
CA GLN A 173 -8.91 -30.06 -5.71
C GLN A 173 -8.28 -31.43 -5.47
N LYS A 174 -7.16 -31.73 -6.16
CA LYS A 174 -6.38 -32.94 -5.96
C LYS A 174 -5.84 -33.09 -4.53
N PHE A 175 -5.39 -31.98 -3.92
CA PHE A 175 -4.97 -31.98 -2.52
C PHE A 175 -6.14 -32.35 -1.59
N VAL A 176 -7.28 -31.71 -1.79
CA VAL A 176 -8.51 -31.99 -1.01
C VAL A 176 -8.94 -33.45 -1.16
N ASP A 177 -8.97 -33.96 -2.37
CA ASP A 177 -9.37 -35.36 -2.67
C ASP A 177 -8.40 -36.38 -2.04
N THR A 178 -7.13 -36.04 -1.95
CA THR A 178 -6.08 -36.92 -1.42
C THR A 178 -6.05 -36.93 0.11
N THR A 179 -6.24 -35.76 0.75
CA THR A 179 -6.05 -35.59 2.19
C THR A 179 -7.35 -35.55 2.97
N GLY A 180 -8.44 -35.10 2.32
CA GLY A 180 -9.71 -34.79 2.95
C GLY A 180 -9.74 -33.44 3.68
N TYR A 181 -8.62 -32.71 3.75
CA TYR A 181 -8.56 -31.40 4.40
C TYR A 181 -9.27 -30.33 3.56
N LYS A 182 -10.07 -29.50 4.22
CA LYS A 182 -10.85 -28.42 3.62
C LYS A 182 -10.55 -27.05 4.21
N THR A 183 -9.81 -26.98 5.32
CA THR A 183 -9.39 -25.74 5.95
C THR A 183 -7.87 -25.74 6.18
N PHE A 184 -7.27 -24.56 6.22
CA PHE A 184 -5.84 -24.46 6.50
C PHE A 184 -5.54 -24.81 7.96
N GLU A 185 -6.48 -24.58 8.86
CA GLU A 185 -6.43 -25.00 10.26
C GLU A 185 -6.27 -26.52 10.42
N GLU A 186 -6.94 -27.32 9.57
CA GLU A 186 -6.77 -28.78 9.57
C GLU A 186 -5.36 -29.19 9.17
N VAL A 187 -4.78 -28.53 8.15
CA VAL A 187 -3.41 -28.76 7.71
C VAL A 187 -2.42 -28.46 8.85
N VAL A 188 -2.61 -27.32 9.54
CA VAL A 188 -1.78 -26.89 10.68
C VAL A 188 -1.92 -27.83 11.87
N ALA A 189 -3.15 -28.17 12.26
CA ALA A 189 -3.41 -29.07 13.40
C ALA A 189 -2.77 -30.45 13.23
N ASN A 190 -2.69 -30.94 12.00
CA ASN A 190 -2.09 -32.23 11.68
C ASN A 190 -0.59 -32.12 11.30
N LYS A 191 -0.02 -30.93 11.30
CA LYS A 191 1.38 -30.68 10.86
C LYS A 191 1.68 -31.35 9.53
N TYR A 192 0.73 -31.24 8.58
CA TYR A 192 0.85 -31.87 7.28
C TYR A 192 1.93 -31.17 6.44
N PRO A 193 2.83 -31.91 5.73
CA PRO A 193 3.91 -31.37 4.95
C PRO A 193 3.42 -30.73 3.62
N VAL A 194 2.60 -29.70 3.72
CA VAL A 194 1.98 -29.01 2.59
C VAL A 194 3.01 -28.27 1.75
N LYS A 195 2.82 -28.27 0.44
CA LYS A 195 3.60 -27.47 -0.52
C LYS A 195 2.82 -26.20 -0.86
N MET A 196 3.21 -25.12 -0.26
CA MET A 196 2.61 -23.79 -0.44
C MET A 196 3.43 -22.98 -1.45
N VAL A 197 2.75 -22.24 -2.33
CA VAL A 197 3.37 -21.23 -3.19
C VAL A 197 2.69 -19.88 -2.96
N ILE A 198 3.48 -18.84 -2.75
CA ILE A 198 3.00 -17.49 -2.45
C ILE A 198 3.75 -16.44 -3.27
N LYS A 199 3.32 -15.20 -3.18
CA LYS A 199 3.99 -14.07 -3.83
C LYS A 199 5.43 -13.88 -3.33
N LYS A 200 6.24 -13.21 -4.15
CA LYS A 200 7.62 -12.85 -3.84
C LYS A 200 7.73 -11.93 -2.64
N ASN A 201 8.88 -11.92 -1.99
CA ASN A 201 9.19 -11.08 -0.84
C ASN A 201 8.86 -9.59 -1.10
N GLY A 202 8.34 -8.94 -0.07
CA GLY A 202 7.98 -7.52 -0.09
C GLY A 202 6.65 -7.22 -0.80
N SER A 203 5.91 -8.25 -1.23
CA SER A 203 4.55 -8.08 -1.74
C SER A 203 3.52 -8.19 -0.63
N PHE A 204 2.37 -7.54 -0.81
CA PHE A 204 1.29 -7.64 0.17
C PHE A 204 0.69 -9.06 0.23
N GLY A 205 0.73 -9.82 -0.87
CA GLY A 205 0.33 -11.24 -0.87
C GLY A 205 1.23 -12.11 0.01
N GLU A 206 2.55 -11.90 -0.02
CA GLU A 206 3.47 -12.59 0.88
C GLU A 206 3.24 -12.21 2.34
N GLN A 207 3.18 -10.92 2.65
CA GLN A 207 2.92 -10.44 4.01
C GLN A 207 1.57 -10.95 4.55
N THR A 208 0.56 -11.02 3.69
CA THR A 208 -0.75 -11.59 4.06
C THR A 208 -0.65 -13.07 4.41
N ALA A 209 0.13 -13.85 3.64
CA ALA A 209 0.37 -15.26 3.96
C ALA A 209 1.09 -15.43 5.31
N GLU A 210 2.05 -14.55 5.62
CA GLU A 210 2.69 -14.49 6.94
C GLU A 210 1.67 -14.16 8.04
N LYS A 211 0.78 -13.19 7.84
CA LYS A 211 -0.26 -12.83 8.81
C LYS A 211 -1.28 -13.95 9.04
N VAL A 212 -1.63 -14.70 8.00
CA VAL A 212 -2.47 -15.91 8.15
C VAL A 212 -1.76 -16.96 9.01
N CYS A 213 -0.48 -17.23 8.75
CA CYS A 213 0.33 -18.13 9.55
C CYS A 213 0.43 -17.65 11.02
N GLU A 214 0.70 -16.36 11.24
CA GLU A 214 0.75 -15.73 12.57
C GLU A 214 -0.57 -15.89 13.32
N ALA A 215 -1.73 -15.67 12.67
CA ALA A 215 -3.05 -15.87 13.27
C ALA A 215 -3.28 -17.32 13.70
N LEU A 216 -2.68 -18.28 12.99
CA LEU A 216 -2.70 -19.71 13.31
C LEU A 216 -1.62 -20.11 14.34
N GLY A 217 -0.74 -19.19 14.72
CA GLY A 217 0.34 -19.44 15.68
C GLY A 217 1.50 -20.27 15.13
N ILE A 218 1.74 -20.17 13.83
CA ILE A 218 2.83 -20.84 13.11
C ILE A 218 3.62 -19.84 12.25
N THR A 219 4.74 -20.29 11.75
CA THR A 219 5.61 -19.60 10.77
C THR A 219 5.78 -20.45 9.50
N PHE A 220 6.39 -19.88 8.46
CA PHE A 220 6.77 -20.67 7.28
C PHE A 220 7.81 -21.75 7.62
N ASP A 221 8.73 -21.46 8.55
CA ASP A 221 9.72 -22.42 9.03
C ASP A 221 9.05 -23.63 9.72
N ASP A 222 7.90 -23.44 10.39
CA ASP A 222 7.15 -24.56 10.95
C ASP A 222 6.64 -25.49 9.85
N ILE A 223 6.09 -24.96 8.76
CA ILE A 223 5.64 -25.74 7.60
C ILE A 223 6.81 -26.54 7.00
N GLU A 224 7.97 -25.92 6.84
CA GLU A 224 9.17 -26.59 6.35
C GLU A 224 9.67 -27.66 7.32
N SER A 225 9.58 -27.40 8.64
CA SER A 225 9.96 -28.38 9.68
C SER A 225 9.09 -29.64 9.67
N TRP A 226 7.84 -29.55 9.19
CA TRP A 226 6.95 -30.70 8.99
C TRP A 226 7.28 -31.50 7.72
N GLY A 227 8.25 -31.03 6.92
CA GLY A 227 8.63 -31.62 5.63
C GLY A 227 7.87 -31.02 4.44
N GLY A 228 7.12 -29.96 4.67
CA GLY A 228 6.49 -29.14 3.63
C GLY A 228 7.48 -28.24 2.91
N LYS A 229 6.93 -27.33 2.10
CA LYS A 229 7.70 -26.34 1.35
C LYS A 229 6.93 -25.04 1.25
N VAL A 230 7.61 -23.90 1.37
CA VAL A 230 7.05 -22.57 1.05
C VAL A 230 7.90 -21.95 -0.06
N GLU A 231 7.32 -21.79 -1.26
CA GLU A 231 7.99 -21.18 -2.41
C GLU A 231 7.46 -19.75 -2.60
N LYS A 232 8.38 -18.79 -2.72
CA LYS A 232 8.07 -17.38 -2.95
C LYS A 232 8.40 -16.98 -4.39
N THR A 233 7.39 -16.60 -5.21
CA THR A 233 7.59 -16.35 -6.64
C THR A 233 6.58 -15.35 -7.24
N GLY A 234 6.70 -15.08 -8.54
CA GLY A 234 5.77 -14.20 -9.28
C GLY A 234 4.43 -14.88 -9.62
N GLY A 235 3.39 -14.07 -9.88
CA GLY A 235 2.02 -14.55 -10.10
C GLY A 235 1.87 -15.58 -11.23
N ASP A 236 2.59 -15.43 -12.34
CA ASP A 236 2.56 -16.40 -13.46
C ASP A 236 3.17 -17.74 -13.05
N ALA A 237 4.24 -17.72 -12.27
CA ALA A 237 4.87 -18.95 -11.77
C ALA A 237 4.00 -19.64 -10.71
N ILE A 238 3.27 -18.88 -9.86
CA ILE A 238 2.27 -19.43 -8.94
C ILE A 238 1.19 -20.18 -9.73
N LYS A 239 0.59 -19.52 -10.73
CA LYS A 239 -0.42 -20.11 -11.59
C LYS A 239 0.07 -21.40 -12.25
N SER A 240 1.19 -21.33 -12.93
CA SER A 240 1.76 -22.50 -13.64
C SER A 240 2.10 -23.64 -12.70
N GLY A 241 2.68 -23.33 -11.53
CA GLY A 241 3.05 -24.36 -10.55
C GLY A 241 1.85 -25.08 -9.94
N LEU A 242 0.73 -24.38 -9.74
CA LEU A 242 -0.54 -24.99 -9.29
C LEU A 242 -1.18 -25.81 -10.43
N GLN A 243 -1.18 -25.31 -11.67
CA GLN A 243 -1.66 -26.05 -12.85
C GLN A 243 -0.88 -27.35 -13.09
N ASP A 244 0.40 -27.36 -12.78
CA ASP A 244 1.29 -28.53 -12.93
C ASP A 244 1.28 -29.45 -11.70
N ASP A 245 0.42 -29.20 -10.69
CA ASP A 245 0.37 -29.94 -9.42
C ASP A 245 1.70 -29.99 -8.65
N LEU A 246 2.56 -28.98 -8.82
CA LEU A 246 3.83 -28.88 -8.09
C LEU A 246 3.59 -28.40 -6.65
N TYR A 247 2.51 -27.69 -6.42
CA TYR A 247 2.07 -27.14 -5.14
C TYR A 247 0.65 -27.57 -4.80
N ASP A 248 0.36 -27.60 -3.51
CA ASP A 248 -0.92 -28.03 -2.96
C ASP A 248 -1.86 -26.83 -2.72
N MET A 249 -1.27 -25.65 -2.42
CA MET A 249 -2.02 -24.47 -2.01
C MET A 249 -1.31 -23.16 -2.33
N THR A 250 -2.13 -22.09 -2.30
CA THR A 250 -1.65 -20.72 -2.31
C THR A 250 -2.44 -19.86 -1.32
N ILE A 251 -1.78 -18.80 -0.81
CA ILE A 251 -2.39 -17.69 -0.09
C ILE A 251 -1.96 -16.42 -0.80
N ASP A 252 -2.93 -15.56 -1.14
CA ASP A 252 -2.66 -14.27 -1.77
C ASP A 252 -3.63 -13.21 -1.26
N HIS A 253 -3.36 -11.95 -1.50
CA HIS A 253 -4.28 -10.85 -1.26
C HIS A 253 -4.66 -10.22 -2.61
N ILE A 254 -5.86 -10.48 -3.06
CA ILE A 254 -6.31 -10.15 -4.41
C ILE A 254 -7.76 -9.63 -4.42
N GLY A 255 -8.14 -9.00 -5.52
CA GLY A 255 -9.54 -8.63 -5.80
C GLY A 255 -10.20 -9.57 -6.79
N LYS A 256 -11.52 -9.51 -6.85
CA LYS A 256 -12.35 -10.18 -7.85
C LYS A 256 -11.85 -9.87 -9.26
N GLY A 257 -11.76 -10.89 -10.11
CA GLY A 257 -11.31 -10.74 -11.50
C GLY A 257 -9.79 -10.64 -11.67
N GLN A 258 -8.99 -10.91 -10.63
CA GLN A 258 -7.54 -11.00 -10.76
C GLN A 258 -7.18 -12.05 -11.82
N SER A 259 -6.43 -11.62 -12.85
CA SER A 259 -6.27 -12.38 -14.11
C SER A 259 -5.66 -13.77 -13.93
N ASN A 260 -4.58 -13.89 -13.14
CA ASN A 260 -3.91 -15.17 -12.92
C ASN A 260 -4.77 -16.16 -12.16
N THR A 261 -5.51 -15.71 -11.14
CA THR A 261 -6.44 -16.58 -10.39
C THR A 261 -7.66 -16.95 -11.23
N THR A 262 -8.21 -16.00 -12.00
CA THR A 262 -9.30 -16.27 -12.94
C THR A 262 -8.90 -17.35 -13.95
N GLU A 263 -7.71 -17.21 -14.59
CA GLU A 263 -7.20 -18.19 -15.55
C GLU A 263 -6.90 -19.55 -14.90
N LEU A 264 -6.33 -19.55 -13.68
CA LEU A 264 -6.09 -20.76 -12.90
C LEU A 264 -7.40 -21.51 -12.67
N CYS A 265 -8.43 -20.86 -12.15
CA CYS A 265 -9.72 -21.49 -11.86
C CYS A 265 -10.49 -21.92 -13.11
N LEU A 266 -10.21 -21.33 -14.30
CA LEU A 266 -10.77 -21.78 -15.57
C LEU A 266 -10.11 -23.05 -16.11
N THR A 267 -8.83 -23.24 -15.81
CA THR A 267 -7.99 -24.29 -16.41
C THR A 267 -7.63 -25.42 -15.45
N HIS A 268 -7.78 -25.20 -14.14
CA HIS A 268 -7.45 -26.15 -13.10
C HIS A 268 -8.51 -26.13 -11.99
N ASP A 269 -8.78 -27.28 -11.40
CA ASP A 269 -9.79 -27.41 -10.36
C ASP A 269 -9.20 -26.95 -9.01
N MET A 270 -9.70 -25.83 -8.52
CA MET A 270 -9.32 -25.24 -7.24
C MET A 270 -10.45 -25.35 -6.23
N TYR A 271 -10.11 -25.43 -4.97
CA TYR A 271 -11.02 -25.41 -3.83
C TYR A 271 -10.81 -24.14 -3.03
N ASP A 272 -11.84 -23.33 -2.89
CA ASP A 272 -11.82 -22.08 -2.12
C ASP A 272 -11.91 -22.41 -0.63
N VAL A 273 -10.85 -22.07 0.11
CA VAL A 273 -10.72 -22.35 1.53
C VAL A 273 -11.29 -21.19 2.34
N GLU A 274 -12.23 -21.52 3.22
CA GLU A 274 -12.71 -20.59 4.24
C GLU A 274 -11.88 -20.73 5.51
N LEU A 275 -11.31 -19.62 5.99
CA LEU A 275 -10.65 -19.57 7.29
C LEU A 275 -11.70 -19.61 8.41
N ASN A 276 -11.39 -20.30 9.51
CA ASN A 276 -12.27 -20.37 10.66
C ASN A 276 -12.55 -18.98 11.27
N GLU A 277 -13.69 -18.82 11.91
CA GLU A 277 -14.10 -17.55 12.55
C GLU A 277 -13.03 -16.99 13.50
N ASP A 278 -12.41 -17.84 14.33
CA ASP A 278 -11.35 -17.44 15.25
C ASP A 278 -10.11 -16.89 14.50
N THR A 279 -9.73 -17.50 13.38
CA THR A 279 -8.63 -17.04 12.54
C THR A 279 -8.97 -15.70 11.91
N ARG A 280 -10.18 -15.55 11.34
CA ARG A 280 -10.65 -14.28 10.77
C ARG A 280 -10.68 -13.16 11.82
N LYS A 281 -11.15 -13.46 13.04
CA LYS A 281 -11.17 -12.50 14.15
C LYS A 281 -9.77 -12.00 14.51
N LYS A 282 -8.78 -12.89 14.62
CA LYS A 282 -7.39 -12.50 14.87
C LYS A 282 -6.82 -11.63 13.75
N LEU A 283 -7.14 -11.95 12.50
CA LEU A 283 -6.76 -11.13 11.36
C LEU A 283 -7.41 -9.74 11.40
N CYS A 284 -8.68 -9.64 11.87
CA CYS A 284 -9.31 -8.34 12.12
C CYS A 284 -8.59 -7.54 13.22
N GLU A 285 -8.14 -8.20 14.29
CA GLU A 285 -7.32 -7.57 15.33
C GLU A 285 -5.97 -7.05 14.79
N MET A 286 -5.46 -7.66 13.69
CA MET A 286 -4.26 -7.21 12.96
C MET A 286 -4.54 -6.09 11.96
N GLY A 287 -5.79 -5.63 11.78
CA GLY A 287 -6.16 -4.51 10.92
C GLY A 287 -6.78 -4.88 9.58
N TYR A 288 -7.16 -6.14 9.38
CA TYR A 288 -8.01 -6.54 8.25
C TYR A 288 -9.49 -6.29 8.57
N THR A 289 -10.33 -6.23 7.56
CA THR A 289 -11.79 -6.07 7.66
C THR A 289 -12.52 -7.29 7.13
N PRO A 290 -13.69 -7.67 7.69
CA PRO A 290 -14.49 -8.78 7.16
C PRO A 290 -14.89 -8.56 5.70
N VAL A 291 -14.80 -9.64 4.91
CA VAL A 291 -15.20 -9.66 3.50
C VAL A 291 -15.90 -10.99 3.20
N THR A 292 -16.99 -10.94 2.45
CA THR A 292 -17.64 -12.11 1.84
C THR A 292 -17.25 -12.16 0.36
N VAL A 293 -16.62 -13.24 -0.07
CA VAL A 293 -16.38 -13.55 -1.48
C VAL A 293 -17.60 -14.30 -2.01
N GLU A 294 -18.40 -13.62 -2.81
CA GLU A 294 -19.66 -14.17 -3.31
C GLU A 294 -19.45 -15.40 -4.20
N ALA A 295 -20.41 -16.34 -4.13
CA ALA A 295 -20.45 -17.50 -5.02
C ALA A 295 -20.34 -17.05 -6.50
N GLY A 296 -19.56 -17.79 -7.28
CA GLY A 296 -19.31 -17.47 -8.69
C GLY A 296 -18.25 -16.40 -8.93
N THR A 297 -17.56 -15.91 -7.89
CA THR A 297 -16.38 -15.05 -8.05
C THR A 297 -15.29 -15.77 -8.84
N TRP A 298 -15.06 -17.04 -8.56
CA TRP A 298 -14.19 -17.93 -9.33
C TRP A 298 -14.98 -19.03 -10.03
N ASN A 299 -14.41 -19.59 -11.09
CA ASN A 299 -15.02 -20.73 -11.78
C ASN A 299 -15.17 -21.92 -10.83
N LYS A 300 -16.36 -22.52 -10.79
CA LYS A 300 -16.76 -23.64 -9.89
C LYS A 300 -16.88 -23.30 -8.39
N GLN A 301 -16.70 -22.07 -7.99
CA GLN A 301 -17.03 -21.64 -6.64
C GLN A 301 -18.56 -21.54 -6.53
N ASP A 302 -19.18 -22.47 -5.83
CA ASP A 302 -20.64 -22.62 -5.74
C ASP A 302 -21.23 -22.09 -4.42
N ARG A 303 -20.39 -21.55 -3.55
CA ARG A 303 -20.77 -20.99 -2.25
C ARG A 303 -20.05 -19.67 -1.96
N ASP A 304 -20.66 -18.88 -1.11
CA ASP A 304 -19.98 -17.74 -0.49
C ASP A 304 -18.84 -18.23 0.39
N VAL A 305 -17.77 -17.45 0.47
CA VAL A 305 -16.59 -17.72 1.31
C VAL A 305 -16.36 -16.52 2.21
N GLU A 306 -16.50 -16.72 3.51
CA GLU A 306 -16.21 -15.73 4.50
C GLU A 306 -14.69 -15.60 4.71
N THR A 307 -14.17 -14.39 4.55
CA THR A 307 -12.74 -14.09 4.67
C THR A 307 -12.54 -12.69 5.29
N VAL A 308 -11.35 -12.18 5.22
CA VAL A 308 -11.02 -10.80 5.57
C VAL A 308 -10.16 -10.17 4.48
N GLY A 309 -10.10 -8.86 4.42
CA GLY A 309 -9.33 -8.15 3.42
C GLY A 309 -8.78 -6.81 3.92
N SER A 310 -8.03 -6.15 3.07
CA SER A 310 -7.56 -4.79 3.28
C SER A 310 -7.81 -4.01 1.99
N GLN A 311 -8.69 -3.03 2.09
CA GLN A 311 -9.12 -2.25 0.93
C GLN A 311 -7.97 -1.41 0.38
N GLN A 312 -8.02 -1.09 -0.91
CA GLN A 312 -7.04 -0.20 -1.51
C GLN A 312 -7.33 1.26 -1.12
N CYS A 313 -6.27 2.02 -0.95
CA CYS A 313 -6.34 3.45 -0.71
C CYS A 313 -5.32 4.20 -1.57
N LEU A 314 -5.64 5.45 -1.90
CA LEU A 314 -4.72 6.38 -2.54
C LEU A 314 -4.08 7.24 -1.47
N ILE A 315 -2.78 7.08 -1.28
CA ILE A 315 -1.99 7.86 -0.33
C ILE A 315 -1.07 8.85 -1.05
N VAL A 316 -0.78 9.94 -0.38
CA VAL A 316 -0.02 11.08 -0.88
C VAL A 316 0.98 11.56 0.18
N ASP A 317 1.92 12.41 -0.23
CA ASP A 317 2.68 13.22 0.73
C ASP A 317 1.73 14.07 1.60
N ALA A 318 1.89 14.00 2.91
CA ALA A 318 1.09 14.79 3.85
C ALA A 318 1.27 16.30 3.68
N ASN A 319 2.34 16.73 3.02
CA ASN A 319 2.63 18.13 2.73
C ASN A 319 2.10 18.60 1.36
N MET A 320 1.37 17.77 0.63
CA MET A 320 0.70 18.17 -0.61
C MET A 320 -0.15 19.42 -0.37
N ASP A 321 -0.26 20.31 -1.38
CA ASP A 321 -1.14 21.49 -1.27
C ASP A 321 -2.60 21.05 -1.05
N ALA A 322 -3.29 21.71 -0.10
CA ALA A 322 -4.64 21.33 0.30
C ALA A 322 -5.67 21.51 -0.83
N ALA A 323 -5.51 22.51 -1.71
CA ALA A 323 -6.40 22.70 -2.85
C ALA A 323 -6.17 21.61 -3.92
N VAL A 324 -4.94 21.14 -4.09
CA VAL A 324 -4.63 19.99 -4.94
C VAL A 324 -5.31 18.74 -4.39
N ALA A 325 -5.08 18.41 -3.12
CA ALA A 325 -5.66 17.24 -2.47
C ALA A 325 -7.21 17.26 -2.51
N TYR A 326 -7.83 18.41 -2.24
CA TYR A 326 -9.28 18.60 -2.36
C TYR A 326 -9.77 18.31 -3.78
N THR A 327 -9.12 18.90 -4.79
CA THR A 327 -9.50 18.75 -6.20
C THR A 327 -9.39 17.28 -6.65
N LEU A 328 -8.31 16.58 -6.26
CA LEU A 328 -8.11 15.16 -6.59
C LEU A 328 -9.17 14.28 -5.91
N THR A 329 -9.44 14.49 -4.61
CA THR A 329 -10.46 13.73 -3.85
C THR A 329 -11.85 13.93 -4.46
N LYS A 330 -12.22 15.17 -4.76
CA LYS A 330 -13.47 15.52 -5.43
C LYS A 330 -13.58 14.81 -6.79
N ALA A 331 -12.53 14.86 -7.60
CA ALA A 331 -12.49 14.20 -8.90
C ALA A 331 -12.74 12.69 -8.81
N ILE A 332 -12.16 12.02 -7.81
CA ILE A 332 -12.33 10.58 -7.58
C ILE A 332 -13.78 10.30 -7.17
N CYS A 333 -14.30 11.00 -6.17
CA CYS A 333 -15.62 10.73 -5.59
C CYS A 333 -16.77 11.04 -6.57
N GLU A 334 -16.65 12.10 -7.36
CA GLU A 334 -17.71 12.52 -8.30
C GLU A 334 -17.71 11.73 -9.64
N ASN A 335 -16.68 10.92 -9.91
CA ASN A 335 -16.53 10.19 -11.19
C ASN A 335 -16.55 8.67 -11.03
N LYS A 336 -17.25 8.14 -10.02
CA LYS A 336 -17.35 6.68 -9.78
C LYS A 336 -17.72 5.89 -11.04
N GLU A 337 -18.71 6.32 -11.81
CA GLU A 337 -19.16 5.61 -13.02
C GLU A 337 -18.04 5.49 -14.07
N ALA A 338 -17.24 6.53 -14.25
CA ALA A 338 -16.09 6.51 -15.16
C ALA A 338 -14.99 5.56 -14.63
N LEU A 339 -14.73 5.56 -13.34
CA LEU A 339 -13.79 4.66 -12.69
C LEU A 339 -14.21 3.20 -12.86
N VAL A 340 -15.50 2.85 -12.62
CA VAL A 340 -16.04 1.50 -12.83
C VAL A 340 -15.94 1.07 -14.29
N THR A 341 -16.19 1.99 -15.23
CA THR A 341 -16.04 1.71 -16.67
C THR A 341 -14.59 1.37 -17.04
N ALA A 342 -13.62 2.04 -16.39
CA ALA A 342 -12.21 1.79 -16.64
C ALA A 342 -11.70 0.53 -15.93
N VAL A 343 -12.15 0.28 -14.70
CA VAL A 343 -11.74 -0.86 -13.85
C VAL A 343 -12.97 -1.40 -13.10
N ALA A 344 -13.50 -2.53 -13.54
CA ALA A 344 -14.76 -3.09 -13.02
C ALA A 344 -14.74 -3.33 -11.50
N SER A 345 -13.60 -3.67 -10.91
CA SER A 345 -13.49 -3.88 -9.46
C SER A 345 -13.67 -2.62 -8.61
N LEU A 346 -13.71 -1.42 -9.24
CA LEU A 346 -14.11 -0.17 -8.59
C LEU A 346 -15.64 -0.05 -8.40
N GLU A 347 -16.44 -1.05 -8.79
CA GLU A 347 -17.88 -1.09 -8.52
C GLU A 347 -18.19 -1.00 -7.02
N TYR A 348 -17.31 -1.53 -6.17
CA TYR A 348 -17.42 -1.53 -4.72
C TYR A 348 -17.01 -0.20 -4.05
N PHE A 349 -16.33 0.69 -4.76
CA PHE A 349 -15.95 2.00 -4.23
C PHE A 349 -17.19 2.79 -3.79
N ASP A 350 -17.25 3.14 -2.52
CA ASP A 350 -18.31 3.99 -1.97
C ASP A 350 -17.72 5.32 -1.48
N PRO A 351 -17.92 6.42 -2.23
CA PRO A 351 -17.45 7.75 -1.82
C PRO A 351 -17.91 8.20 -0.44
N THR A 352 -19.06 7.69 0.04
CA THR A 352 -19.66 8.14 1.30
C THR A 352 -18.94 7.63 2.54
N ILE A 353 -18.14 6.57 2.39
CA ILE A 353 -17.36 5.94 3.48
C ILE A 353 -15.85 5.97 3.21
N ALA A 354 -15.43 6.39 2.03
CA ALA A 354 -14.03 6.33 1.58
C ALA A 354 -13.07 7.20 2.41
N GLY A 355 -13.58 8.16 3.17
CA GLY A 355 -12.82 8.97 4.12
C GLY A 355 -12.70 8.37 5.52
N GLY A 356 -13.47 7.31 5.81
CA GLY A 356 -13.50 6.70 7.15
C GLY A 356 -12.20 6.00 7.52
N SER A 357 -11.82 6.05 8.79
CA SER A 357 -10.56 5.51 9.32
C SER A 357 -10.36 4.01 9.09
N GLY A 358 -11.44 3.25 8.90
CA GLY A 358 -11.38 1.83 8.52
C GLY A 358 -10.87 1.57 7.10
N TYR A 359 -10.87 2.57 6.22
CA TYR A 359 -10.54 2.45 4.81
C TYR A 359 -9.28 3.23 4.40
N THR A 360 -8.89 4.25 5.17
CA THR A 360 -7.78 5.14 4.84
C THR A 360 -6.42 4.61 5.30
N GLY A 361 -6.38 3.94 6.44
CA GLY A 361 -5.15 3.37 7.03
C GLY A 361 -4.18 4.41 7.61
N CYS A 362 -4.18 5.64 7.13
CA CYS A 362 -3.45 6.77 7.69
C CYS A 362 -4.38 8.00 7.72
N PRO A 363 -3.99 9.11 8.38
CA PRO A 363 -4.84 10.30 8.45
C PRO A 363 -5.25 10.80 7.07
N LEU A 364 -6.49 11.28 6.95
CA LEU A 364 -6.91 12.01 5.76
C LEU A 364 -6.05 13.25 5.56
N HIS A 365 -5.71 13.54 4.28
CA HIS A 365 -5.13 14.81 3.93
C HIS A 365 -6.12 15.95 4.24
N PRO A 366 -5.68 17.12 4.78
CA PRO A 366 -6.59 18.21 5.14
C PRO A 366 -7.52 18.65 4.00
N GLY A 367 -7.03 18.67 2.76
CA GLY A 367 -7.84 18.97 1.58
C GLY A 367 -8.88 17.89 1.28
N ALA A 368 -8.53 16.62 1.44
CA ALA A 368 -9.48 15.52 1.29
C ALA A 368 -10.55 15.58 2.36
N LYS A 369 -10.16 15.78 3.61
CA LYS A 369 -11.09 15.93 4.74
C LYS A 369 -12.08 17.06 4.50
N ALA A 370 -11.62 18.21 4.00
CA ALA A 370 -12.50 19.35 3.69
C ALA A 370 -13.58 18.97 2.65
N TYR A 371 -13.24 18.18 1.63
CA TYR A 371 -14.23 17.69 0.66
C TYR A 371 -15.26 16.75 1.31
N TYR A 372 -14.81 15.75 2.09
CA TYR A 372 -15.71 14.81 2.75
C TYR A 372 -16.65 15.53 3.74
N GLU A 373 -16.14 16.48 4.53
CA GLU A 373 -16.94 17.33 5.43
C GLU A 373 -17.99 18.16 4.68
N GLU A 374 -17.61 18.77 3.54
CA GLU A 374 -18.53 19.54 2.68
C GLU A 374 -19.68 18.68 2.17
N MET A 375 -19.39 17.43 1.79
CA MET A 375 -20.38 16.49 1.28
C MET A 375 -21.19 15.80 2.39
N GLY A 376 -20.78 15.93 3.66
CA GLY A 376 -21.37 15.20 4.79
C GLY A 376 -21.10 13.70 4.74
N TYR A 377 -19.97 13.31 4.18
CA TYR A 377 -19.48 11.93 4.09
C TYR A 377 -18.66 11.56 5.33
N ASP A 378 -18.43 10.26 5.54
CA ASP A 378 -17.58 9.76 6.63
C ASP A 378 -16.11 10.20 6.42
N CYS A 379 -15.51 10.77 7.46
CA CYS A 379 -14.14 11.30 7.44
C CYS A 379 -13.47 11.27 8.83
N ASP A 380 -13.92 10.36 9.71
CA ASP A 380 -13.43 10.19 11.08
C ASP A 380 -12.23 9.24 11.19
#